data_ea43cf7ce103879ded04af41cfcd49e0
#
_entry.id   ea43cf7ce103879ded04af41cfcd49e0
#
_cell.length_a   1.000
_cell.length_b   1.000
_cell.length_c   1.000
_cell.angle_alpha   90.00
_cell.angle_beta   90.00
_cell.angle_gamma   90.00
#
_symmetry.space_group_name_H-M   'P 1'
#
loop_
_entity.id
_entity.type
_entity.pdbx_description
1 polymer ?
#
loop_
_entity_poly.entity_id
_entity_poly.type
_entity_poly.pdbx_seq_one_letter_code
_entity_poly.pdbx_strand_id
1 'polypeptide(L)'
;RNPNSAVVWHYDAMDRDGDGKLEFEETMHRTIGSVAIKDDLLFVADFSGLVHCLDAKKLSAPGKPTVYWTHDMFAASWGSPLIADGKVFIGDEDGDITVFELSNELNILSEVNMINAVYSTPVAANDTLFISNKSTLFAIKQGAKLEGGYSPSERRSAGDGE
;
A
#
# COMPACT_ATOMS: atom_id res chain seq x y z
N ARG A 1 -7.72 26.26 -18.28
CA ARG A 1 -6.95 26.16 -17.04
C ARG A 1 -7.22 27.38 -16.19
N ASN A 2 -7.54 27.21 -14.91
CA ASN A 2 -7.66 28.34 -13.98
C ASN A 2 -6.25 28.92 -13.72
N PRO A 3 -5.94 30.16 -14.13
CA PRO A 3 -4.59 30.73 -13.95
C PRO A 3 -4.22 30.94 -12.46
N ASN A 4 -5.22 30.90 -11.57
CA ASN A 4 -5.03 31.03 -10.13
C ASN A 4 -5.03 29.67 -9.40
N SER A 5 -4.94 28.57 -10.12
CA SER A 5 -4.86 27.24 -9.51
C SER A 5 -3.53 27.06 -8.79
N ALA A 6 -3.58 26.55 -7.56
CA ALA A 6 -2.41 26.12 -6.80
C ALA A 6 -1.94 24.69 -7.17
N VAL A 7 -2.58 24.04 -8.14
CA VAL A 7 -2.19 22.69 -8.59
C VAL A 7 -0.84 22.75 -9.31
N VAL A 8 0.16 22.07 -8.74
CA VAL A 8 1.50 21.96 -9.32
C VAL A 8 1.49 20.90 -10.41
N TRP A 9 0.92 19.72 -10.12
CA TRP A 9 0.73 18.62 -11.06
C TRP A 9 -0.50 17.81 -10.71
N HIS A 10 -0.97 17.01 -11.64
CA HIS A 10 -1.98 15.98 -11.41
C HIS A 10 -1.59 14.70 -12.14
N TYR A 11 -1.99 13.57 -11.59
CA TYR A 11 -1.82 12.26 -12.17
C TYR A 11 -3.20 11.62 -12.37
N ASP A 12 -3.57 11.42 -13.61
CA ASP A 12 -4.81 10.76 -14.04
C ASP A 12 -4.50 9.57 -14.96
N ALA A 13 -3.76 9.85 -16.04
CA ALA A 13 -3.27 8.85 -16.98
C ALA A 13 -2.01 9.39 -17.66
N MET A 14 -1.09 8.49 -17.98
CA MET A 14 0.16 8.85 -18.63
C MET A 14 0.72 7.69 -19.42
N ASP A 15 0.70 7.81 -20.76
CA ASP A 15 1.42 6.93 -21.67
C ASP A 15 2.91 7.04 -21.36
N ARG A 16 3.47 6.03 -20.70
CA ARG A 16 4.84 6.03 -20.18
C ARG A 16 5.83 5.39 -21.13
N ASP A 17 5.37 4.44 -21.94
CA ASP A 17 6.18 3.75 -22.91
C ASP A 17 6.15 4.40 -24.30
N GLY A 18 5.19 5.32 -24.53
CA GLY A 18 5.09 6.13 -25.75
C GLY A 18 4.48 5.38 -26.94
N ASP A 19 3.71 4.31 -26.70
CA ASP A 19 3.09 3.51 -27.76
C ASP A 19 1.79 4.16 -28.31
N GLY A 20 1.31 5.23 -27.65
CA GLY A 20 0.11 6.00 -28.02
C GLY A 20 -1.19 5.42 -27.47
N LYS A 21 -1.13 4.46 -26.54
CA LYS A 21 -2.26 3.92 -25.82
C LYS A 21 -2.10 4.23 -24.33
N LEU A 22 -3.12 3.92 -23.57
CA LEU A 22 -3.11 4.00 -22.12
C LEU A 22 -3.49 2.62 -21.57
N GLU A 23 -2.53 1.93 -21.03
CA GLU A 23 -2.73 0.67 -20.35
C GLU A 23 -3.37 0.89 -18.99
N PHE A 24 -3.89 -0.19 -18.41
CA PHE A 24 -4.52 -0.16 -17.08
C PHE A 24 -3.55 0.38 -16.02
N GLU A 25 -2.30 -0.06 -16.04
CA GLU A 25 -1.24 0.31 -15.09
C GLU A 25 -0.73 1.74 -15.29
N GLU A 26 -1.08 2.39 -16.38
CA GLU A 26 -0.73 3.77 -16.71
C GLU A 26 -1.79 4.80 -16.29
N THR A 27 -2.85 4.31 -15.67
CA THR A 27 -4.00 5.09 -15.25
C THR A 27 -4.13 5.07 -13.74
N MET A 28 -4.35 6.22 -13.13
CA MET A 28 -4.75 6.32 -11.72
C MET A 28 -6.23 6.02 -11.60
N HIS A 29 -6.56 5.03 -10.78
CA HIS A 29 -7.95 4.68 -10.51
C HIS A 29 -8.45 5.31 -9.21
N ARG A 30 -9.66 4.94 -8.79
CA ARG A 30 -10.25 5.44 -7.57
C ARG A 30 -9.40 5.04 -6.36
N THR A 31 -9.05 6.01 -5.52
CA THR A 31 -8.37 5.76 -4.24
C THR A 31 -9.27 6.11 -3.06
N ILE A 32 -9.08 5.39 -1.95
CA ILE A 32 -9.75 5.62 -0.66
C ILE A 32 -8.72 6.01 0.39
N GLY A 33 -7.53 5.39 0.33
CA GLY A 33 -6.43 5.67 1.24
C GLY A 33 -5.78 7.03 0.99
N SER A 34 -4.98 7.46 1.96
CA SER A 34 -4.08 8.60 1.82
C SER A 34 -2.77 8.19 1.16
N VAL A 35 -1.97 9.16 0.74
CA VAL A 35 -0.61 8.93 0.27
C VAL A 35 0.37 8.84 1.44
N ALA A 36 1.50 8.17 1.25
CA ALA A 36 2.65 8.24 2.14
C ALA A 36 3.84 8.82 1.39
N ILE A 37 4.60 9.71 2.04
CA ILE A 37 5.75 10.38 1.41
C ILE A 37 6.94 10.32 2.36
N LYS A 38 8.10 9.92 1.83
CA LYS A 38 9.40 10.02 2.49
C LYS A 38 10.52 10.11 1.45
N ASP A 39 11.50 10.97 1.71
CA ASP A 39 12.68 11.17 0.83
C ASP A 39 12.29 11.47 -0.62
N ASP A 40 11.23 12.30 -0.79
CA ASP A 40 10.61 12.69 -2.07
C ASP A 40 9.94 11.54 -2.84
N LEU A 41 9.91 10.33 -2.31
CA LEU A 41 9.13 9.21 -2.84
C LEU A 41 7.70 9.25 -2.29
N LEU A 42 6.73 9.28 -3.18
CA LEU A 42 5.30 9.27 -2.88
C LEU A 42 4.72 7.92 -3.28
N PHE A 43 4.04 7.28 -2.35
CA PHE A 43 3.33 6.02 -2.58
C PHE A 43 1.84 6.22 -2.42
N VAL A 44 1.09 5.68 -3.34
CA VAL A 44 -0.38 5.62 -3.30
C VAL A 44 -0.84 4.28 -3.82
N ALA A 45 -1.81 3.68 -3.13
CA ALA A 45 -2.51 2.50 -3.62
C ALA A 45 -3.93 2.87 -4.02
N ASP A 46 -4.42 2.30 -5.09
CA ASP A 46 -5.77 2.53 -5.56
C ASP A 46 -6.70 1.32 -5.32
N PHE A 47 -7.98 1.53 -5.60
CA PHE A 47 -9.01 0.54 -5.38
C PHE A 47 -9.04 -0.58 -6.43
N SER A 48 -8.24 -0.46 -7.48
CA SER A 48 -8.04 -1.50 -8.49
C SER A 48 -6.90 -2.46 -8.14
N GLY A 49 -6.14 -2.16 -7.06
CA GLY A 49 -5.00 -2.94 -6.62
C GLY A 49 -3.66 -2.40 -7.11
N LEU A 50 -3.66 -1.30 -7.85
CA LEU A 50 -2.42 -0.70 -8.32
C LEU A 50 -1.75 0.12 -7.22
N VAL A 51 -0.47 -0.13 -7.02
CA VAL A 51 0.43 0.69 -6.20
C VAL A 51 1.31 1.50 -7.13
N HIS A 52 1.31 2.81 -6.94
CA HIS A 52 2.13 3.72 -7.71
C HIS A 52 3.21 4.34 -6.83
N CYS A 53 4.45 4.37 -7.32
CA CYS A 53 5.54 5.14 -6.75
C CYS A 53 5.86 6.32 -7.67
N LEU A 54 5.76 7.53 -7.12
CA LEU A 54 6.00 8.77 -7.84
C LEU A 54 7.06 9.61 -7.14
N ASP A 55 7.67 10.53 -7.90
CA ASP A 55 8.43 11.62 -7.30
C ASP A 55 7.47 12.74 -6.85
N ALA A 56 7.54 13.11 -5.59
CA ALA A 56 6.68 14.16 -5.03
C ALA A 56 6.97 15.57 -5.60
N LYS A 57 8.17 15.78 -6.15
CA LYS A 57 8.67 17.10 -6.60
C LYS A 57 9.02 17.14 -8.08
N LYS A 58 9.63 16.06 -8.60
CA LYS A 58 10.16 16.03 -9.97
C LYS A 58 9.03 15.84 -10.98
N LEU A 59 9.06 16.61 -12.03
CA LEU A 59 8.10 16.53 -13.14
C LEU A 59 8.75 15.85 -14.33
N SER A 60 8.03 14.94 -14.97
CA SER A 60 8.39 14.36 -16.27
C SER A 60 8.08 15.34 -17.42
N ALA A 61 7.03 16.15 -17.26
CA ALA A 61 6.62 17.23 -18.18
C ALA A 61 5.83 18.30 -17.39
N PRO A 62 5.60 19.50 -17.95
CA PRO A 62 4.83 20.54 -17.28
C PRO A 62 3.46 20.05 -16.79
N GLY A 63 3.26 20.02 -15.47
CA GLY A 63 2.03 19.59 -14.82
C GLY A 63 1.83 18.06 -14.76
N LYS A 64 2.83 17.26 -15.08
CA LYS A 64 2.83 15.81 -14.99
C LYS A 64 3.92 15.33 -14.01
N PRO A 65 3.62 14.46 -13.03
CA PRO A 65 4.61 13.94 -12.11
C PRO A 65 5.57 12.98 -12.81
N THR A 66 6.68 12.66 -12.18
CA THR A 66 7.50 11.51 -12.55
C THR A 66 6.93 10.29 -11.85
N VAL A 67 6.49 9.28 -12.59
CA VAL A 67 6.12 7.96 -12.07
C VAL A 67 7.33 7.06 -12.22
N TYR A 68 7.78 6.47 -11.12
CA TYR A 68 8.91 5.56 -11.12
C TYR A 68 8.50 4.15 -11.50
N TRP A 69 7.44 3.65 -10.84
CA TRP A 69 6.89 2.33 -11.12
C TRP A 69 5.42 2.24 -10.68
N THR A 70 4.75 1.25 -11.24
CA THR A 70 3.43 0.79 -10.83
C THR A 70 3.49 -0.72 -10.64
N HIS A 71 2.83 -1.24 -9.63
CA HIS A 71 2.72 -2.66 -9.33
C HIS A 71 1.26 -3.03 -9.09
N ASP A 72 0.81 -4.13 -9.69
CA ASP A 72 -0.52 -4.68 -9.48
C ASP A 72 -0.47 -5.73 -8.37
N MET A 73 -1.21 -5.50 -7.28
CA MET A 73 -1.40 -6.45 -6.18
C MET A 73 -2.54 -7.44 -6.47
N PHE A 74 -3.26 -7.27 -7.59
CA PHE A 74 -4.41 -8.08 -8.01
C PHE A 74 -5.61 -8.06 -7.06
N ALA A 75 -5.61 -7.23 -6.02
CA ALA A 75 -6.67 -7.08 -5.05
C ALA A 75 -6.78 -5.63 -4.57
N ALA A 76 -7.98 -5.16 -4.32
CA ALA A 76 -8.25 -3.76 -3.98
C ALA A 76 -7.57 -3.34 -2.66
N SER A 77 -6.89 -2.20 -2.65
CA SER A 77 -6.34 -1.60 -1.44
C SER A 77 -7.30 -0.55 -0.86
N TRP A 78 -7.65 -0.72 0.42
CA TRP A 78 -8.53 0.17 1.17
C TRP A 78 -7.76 1.08 2.12
N GLY A 79 -6.62 0.60 2.59
CA GLY A 79 -5.75 1.29 3.53
C GLY A 79 -4.83 2.29 2.86
N SER A 80 -4.06 2.99 3.67
CA SER A 80 -2.97 3.85 3.21
C SER A 80 -1.64 3.11 3.30
N PRO A 81 -0.66 3.41 2.46
CA PRO A 81 0.70 2.90 2.65
C PRO A 81 1.27 3.37 4.00
N LEU A 82 1.98 2.49 4.70
CA LEU A 82 2.83 2.85 5.83
C LEU A 82 4.29 2.84 5.39
N ILE A 83 5.03 3.90 5.64
CA ILE A 83 6.49 3.92 5.48
C ILE A 83 7.15 3.80 6.84
N ALA A 84 7.90 2.72 7.07
CA ALA A 84 8.65 2.47 8.28
C ALA A 84 9.92 1.67 7.98
N ASP A 85 11.02 1.99 8.65
CA ASP A 85 12.30 1.25 8.59
C ASP A 85 12.75 0.96 7.14
N GLY A 86 12.73 1.97 6.26
CA GLY A 86 13.12 1.82 4.86
C GLY A 86 12.23 0.92 4.00
N LYS A 87 11.00 0.68 4.45
CA LYS A 87 10.01 -0.20 3.80
C LYS A 87 8.67 0.49 3.67
N VAL A 88 7.88 0.03 2.70
CA VAL A 88 6.50 0.45 2.46
C VAL A 88 5.60 -0.76 2.62
N PHE A 89 4.63 -0.67 3.51
CA PHE A 89 3.68 -1.74 3.82
C PHE A 89 2.30 -1.36 3.29
N ILE A 90 1.68 -2.23 2.52
CA ILE A 90 0.35 -2.01 1.94
C ILE A 90 -0.46 -3.29 2.08
N GLY A 91 -1.69 -3.16 2.58
CA GLY A 91 -2.63 -4.27 2.69
C GLY A 91 -3.72 -4.21 1.63
N ASP A 92 -4.30 -5.36 1.32
CA ASP A 92 -5.37 -5.51 0.36
C ASP A 92 -6.58 -6.29 0.90
N GLU A 93 -7.62 -6.45 0.07
CA GLU A 93 -8.87 -7.11 0.45
C GLU A 93 -8.78 -8.64 0.44
N ASP A 94 -7.79 -9.24 -0.20
CA ASP A 94 -7.53 -10.68 -0.16
C ASP A 94 -6.74 -11.08 1.08
N GLY A 95 -6.26 -10.07 1.83
CA GLY A 95 -5.59 -10.25 3.11
C GLY A 95 -4.08 -10.25 3.01
N ASP A 96 -3.52 -9.90 1.89
CA ASP A 96 -2.08 -9.82 1.72
C ASP A 96 -1.55 -8.47 2.23
N ILE A 97 -0.39 -8.52 2.85
CA ILE A 97 0.47 -7.38 3.12
C ILE A 97 1.67 -7.49 2.21
N THR A 98 1.72 -6.63 1.22
CA THR A 98 2.90 -6.50 0.36
C THR A 98 3.86 -5.49 0.97
N VAL A 99 5.13 -5.87 1.06
CA VAL A 99 6.21 -5.06 1.62
C VAL A 99 7.19 -4.72 0.51
N PHE A 100 7.26 -3.44 0.17
CA PHE A 100 8.22 -2.93 -0.80
C PHE A 100 9.42 -2.29 -0.11
N GLU A 101 10.55 -2.27 -0.78
CA GLU A 101 11.65 -1.39 -0.41
C GLU A 101 11.26 0.08 -0.64
N LEU A 102 11.69 0.98 0.24
CA LEU A 102 11.54 2.43 0.05
C LEU A 102 12.55 2.87 -1.03
N SER A 103 12.20 2.69 -2.29
CA SER A 103 13.08 2.92 -3.44
C SER A 103 12.30 3.42 -4.66
N ASN A 104 13.00 4.12 -5.55
CA ASN A 104 12.50 4.46 -6.89
C ASN A 104 12.62 3.29 -7.88
N GLU A 105 13.17 2.17 -7.46
CA GLU A 105 13.16 0.90 -8.21
C GLU A 105 12.18 -0.06 -7.54
N LEU A 106 11.40 -0.79 -8.34
CA LEU A 106 10.45 -1.77 -7.81
C LEU A 106 11.20 -2.97 -7.22
N ASN A 107 11.10 -3.11 -5.90
CA ASN A 107 11.63 -4.26 -5.18
C ASN A 107 10.63 -4.71 -4.12
N ILE A 108 10.07 -5.91 -4.30
CA ILE A 108 9.15 -6.54 -3.34
C ILE A 108 10.00 -7.38 -2.38
N LEU A 109 9.99 -7.00 -1.11
CA LEU A 109 10.75 -7.66 -0.05
C LEU A 109 10.04 -8.88 0.52
N SER A 110 8.72 -8.80 0.63
CA SER A 110 7.88 -9.92 1.09
C SER A 110 6.41 -9.68 0.78
N GLU A 111 5.65 -10.76 0.74
CA GLU A 111 4.20 -10.78 0.70
C GLU A 111 3.72 -11.80 1.73
N VAL A 112 2.81 -11.40 2.61
CA VAL A 112 2.34 -12.23 3.73
C VAL A 112 0.84 -12.15 3.84
N ASN A 113 0.16 -13.29 3.71
CA ASN A 113 -1.29 -13.35 3.86
C ASN A 113 -1.69 -13.37 5.34
N MET A 114 -2.55 -12.44 5.73
CA MET A 114 -3.08 -12.28 7.09
C MET A 114 -4.41 -13.03 7.30
N ILE A 115 -4.73 -13.98 6.45
CA ILE A 115 -5.90 -14.89 6.49
C ILE A 115 -7.22 -14.19 6.13
N ASN A 116 -7.39 -12.93 6.44
CA ASN A 116 -8.58 -12.13 6.17
C ASN A 116 -8.19 -10.75 5.64
N ALA A 117 -9.10 -10.14 4.88
CA ALA A 117 -8.95 -8.81 4.30
C ALA A 117 -8.32 -7.78 5.25
N VAL A 118 -7.34 -7.04 4.76
CA VAL A 118 -6.68 -5.94 5.47
C VAL A 118 -7.17 -4.62 4.91
N TYR A 119 -8.18 -4.05 5.57
CA TYR A 119 -8.77 -2.77 5.16
C TYR A 119 -8.11 -1.57 5.84
N SER A 120 -7.30 -1.79 6.85
CA SER A 120 -6.70 -0.74 7.65
C SER A 120 -5.26 -0.48 7.24
N THR A 121 -4.81 0.76 7.48
CA THR A 121 -3.39 1.11 7.38
C THR A 121 -2.60 0.44 8.51
N PRO A 122 -1.50 -0.28 8.22
CA PRO A 122 -0.57 -0.74 9.24
C PRO A 122 0.00 0.44 10.05
N VAL A 123 0.40 0.19 11.29
CA VAL A 123 1.01 1.19 12.17
C VAL A 123 2.28 0.64 12.81
N ALA A 124 3.35 1.41 12.82
CA ALA A 124 4.60 1.06 13.50
C ALA A 124 4.80 1.95 14.73
N ALA A 125 5.00 1.35 15.89
CA ALA A 125 5.29 2.04 17.14
C ALA A 125 6.06 1.13 18.10
N ASN A 126 7.03 1.67 18.84
CA ASN A 126 7.80 0.95 19.88
C ASN A 126 8.40 -0.38 19.37
N ASP A 127 9.08 -0.34 18.24
CA ASP A 127 9.69 -1.49 17.56
C ASP A 127 8.69 -2.61 17.20
N THR A 128 7.43 -2.27 17.10
CA THR A 128 6.35 -3.22 16.83
C THR A 128 5.51 -2.73 15.65
N LEU A 129 5.26 -3.60 14.69
CA LEU A 129 4.33 -3.40 13.60
C LEU A 129 2.96 -3.94 13.99
N PHE A 130 1.95 -3.09 13.92
CA PHE A 130 0.56 -3.45 14.17
C PHE A 130 -0.20 -3.53 12.86
N ILE A 131 -0.85 -4.66 12.62
CA ILE A 131 -1.68 -4.90 11.43
C ILE A 131 -3.03 -5.42 11.92
N SER A 132 -4.10 -4.81 11.44
CA SER A 132 -5.44 -5.26 11.73
C SER A 132 -6.08 -5.78 10.43
N ASN A 133 -6.45 -7.05 10.44
CA ASN A 133 -7.33 -7.59 9.42
C ASN A 133 -8.80 -7.46 9.86
N LYS A 134 -9.73 -8.01 9.10
CA LYS A 134 -11.19 -7.92 9.37
C LYS A 134 -11.59 -8.36 10.78
N SER A 135 -10.83 -9.24 11.43
CA SER A 135 -11.24 -9.88 12.70
C SER A 135 -10.13 -9.95 13.75
N THR A 136 -8.91 -9.58 13.44
CA THR A 136 -7.75 -9.80 14.32
C THR A 136 -6.78 -8.63 14.23
N LEU A 137 -6.26 -8.21 15.37
CA LEU A 137 -5.14 -7.28 15.48
C LEU A 137 -3.87 -8.08 15.79
N PHE A 138 -2.86 -7.92 14.95
CA PHE A 138 -1.54 -8.52 15.10
C PHE A 138 -0.56 -7.47 15.61
N ALA A 139 0.30 -7.86 16.55
CA ALA A 139 1.47 -7.11 16.99
C ALA A 139 2.71 -7.93 16.62
N ILE A 140 3.51 -7.43 15.69
CA ILE A 140 4.63 -8.15 15.10
C ILE A 140 5.92 -7.40 15.46
N LYS A 141 6.81 -8.10 16.18
CA LYS A 141 8.11 -7.55 16.58
C LYS A 141 9.22 -8.38 15.98
N GLN A 142 10.23 -7.73 15.43
CA GLN A 142 11.39 -8.42 14.87
C GLN A 142 12.05 -9.33 15.92
N GLY A 143 12.29 -10.60 15.55
CA GLY A 143 12.92 -11.59 16.41
C GLY A 143 12.07 -12.11 17.58
N ALA A 144 10.81 -11.61 17.72
CA ALA A 144 9.91 -12.17 18.73
C ALA A 144 9.54 -13.61 18.40
N LYS A 145 9.51 -14.46 19.44
CA LYS A 145 8.96 -15.81 19.36
C LYS A 145 7.63 -15.80 20.10
N LEU A 146 6.63 -16.45 19.53
CA LEU A 146 5.37 -16.71 20.25
C LEU A 146 5.65 -17.61 21.46
N GLU A 147 5.53 -17.06 22.66
CA GLU A 147 5.46 -17.84 23.88
C GLU A 147 4.02 -18.35 24.04
N GLY A 148 3.82 -19.65 23.80
CA GLY A 148 2.48 -20.26 23.78
C GLY A 148 1.80 -20.10 22.42
N GLY A 149 1.84 -21.17 21.64
CA GLY A 149 1.40 -21.14 20.26
C GLY A 149 -0.05 -20.64 20.08
N TYR A 150 -0.25 -19.63 19.25
CA TYR A 150 -1.57 -19.31 18.75
C TYR A 150 -2.05 -20.47 17.87
N SER A 151 -3.07 -21.20 18.35
CA SER A 151 -3.76 -22.22 17.57
C SER A 151 -5.08 -21.63 17.06
N PRO A 152 -5.29 -21.51 15.74
CA PRO A 152 -6.56 -21.07 15.16
C PRO A 152 -7.75 -21.97 15.52
N SER A 153 -7.50 -23.17 16.05
CA SER A 153 -8.53 -24.18 16.39
C SER A 153 -9.28 -23.89 17.69
N GLU A 154 -8.80 -23.00 18.56
CA GLU A 154 -9.42 -22.75 19.88
C GLU A 154 -10.64 -21.81 19.85
N ARG A 155 -11.00 -21.23 18.71
CA ARG A 155 -12.16 -20.33 18.61
C ARG A 155 -13.53 -21.00 18.47
N ARG A 156 -13.60 -22.31 18.32
CA ARG A 156 -14.89 -23.00 18.06
C ARG A 156 -15.65 -23.45 19.29
N SER A 157 -15.10 -23.30 20.50
CA SER A 157 -15.76 -23.82 21.73
C SER A 157 -16.40 -22.77 22.65
N ALA A 158 -16.40 -21.48 22.28
CA ALA A 158 -16.94 -20.43 23.15
C ALA A 158 -18.28 -19.81 22.64
N GLY A 159 -18.90 -20.38 21.62
CA GLY A 159 -20.07 -19.80 20.94
C GLY A 159 -21.36 -20.61 20.93
N ASP A 160 -21.40 -21.82 21.48
CA ASP A 160 -22.62 -22.64 21.54
C ASP A 160 -23.04 -22.87 22.99
N GLY A 161 -23.51 -21.84 23.65
CA GLY A 161 -24.08 -21.91 24.99
C GLY A 161 -24.99 -20.72 25.27
N GLU A 162 -26.28 -20.93 25.03
CA GLU A 162 -27.49 -20.17 25.33
C GLU A 162 -28.06 -19.34 24.20
#